data_11bb5a095820461996cfb9251a961d80
#
_entry.id   11bb5a095820461996cfb9251a961d80
#
_cell.length_a   1.000
_cell.length_b   1.000
_cell.length_c   1.000
_cell.angle_alpha   90.00
_cell.angle_beta   90.00
_cell.angle_gamma   90.00
#
_symmetry.space_group_name_H-M   'P 1'
#
loop_
_entity.id
_entity.type
_entity.pdbx_description
1 polymer ?
#
loop_
_entity_poly.entity_id
_entity_poly.type
_entity_poly.pdbx_seq_one_letter_code
_entity_poly.pdbx_strand_id
1 'polypeptide(L)'
;MILGMLALGTAMETTGAAHLIASGLTGAVGHFGPAVTLSVTYLVATVLTELISNNAVAVLLTPIAFEIAATMGVDARPFAVAVMFGCAASFATPIGHQTNTYVFGAGGYRFSDFPKIGAPLNILLWIVASILIPIFWPFVPKP
;
A
#
# COMPACT_ATOMS: atom_id res chain seq x y z
N MET A 1 1.59 12.69 17.09
CA MET A 1 1.75 11.61 16.09
C MET A 1 1.44 12.08 14.66
N ILE A 2 0.29 12.65 14.35
CA ILE A 2 -0.07 13.13 13.00
C ILE A 2 0.92 14.16 12.45
N LEU A 3 1.32 15.15 13.24
CA LEU A 3 2.30 16.18 12.82
C LEU A 3 3.67 15.59 12.44
N GLY A 4 4.16 14.60 13.19
CA GLY A 4 5.41 13.92 12.85
C GLY A 4 5.31 13.11 11.57
N MET A 5 4.14 12.51 11.30
CA MET A 5 3.87 11.78 10.05
C MET A 5 3.80 12.73 8.85
N LEU A 6 3.14 13.88 9.00
CA LEU A 6 3.11 14.92 7.97
C LEU A 6 4.51 15.45 7.67
N ALA A 7 5.32 15.69 8.71
CA ALA A 7 6.70 16.12 8.53
C ALA A 7 7.55 15.10 7.78
N LEU A 8 7.35 13.81 8.04
CA LEU A 8 8.03 12.72 7.31
C LEU A 8 7.60 12.69 5.83
N GLY A 9 6.30 12.80 5.56
CA GLY A 9 5.78 12.89 4.20
C GLY A 9 6.38 14.05 3.42
N THR A 10 6.39 15.25 4.02
CA THR A 10 7.01 16.44 3.43
C THR A 10 8.51 16.26 3.24
N ALA A 11 9.21 15.62 4.17
CA ALA A 11 10.64 15.33 4.02
C ALA A 11 10.91 14.39 2.84
N MET A 12 10.08 13.38 2.63
CA MET A 12 10.20 12.48 1.47
C MET A 12 10.00 13.21 0.13
N GLU A 13 9.07 14.15 0.08
CA GLU A 13 8.86 14.98 -1.12
C GLU A 13 10.03 15.96 -1.34
N THR A 14 10.44 16.68 -0.31
CA THR A 14 11.51 17.71 -0.42
C THR A 14 12.89 17.13 -0.67
N THR A 15 13.18 15.92 -0.17
CA THR A 15 14.45 15.22 -0.42
C THR A 15 14.51 14.52 -1.77
N GLY A 16 13.37 14.40 -2.48
CA GLY A 16 13.27 13.64 -3.72
C GLY A 16 13.29 12.12 -3.53
N ALA A 17 13.22 11.64 -2.28
CA ALA A 17 13.20 10.21 -1.98
C ALA A 17 11.95 9.52 -2.58
N ALA A 18 10.80 10.18 -2.50
CA ALA A 18 9.57 9.70 -3.12
C ALA A 18 9.74 9.53 -4.64
N HIS A 19 10.37 10.49 -5.31
CA HIS A 19 10.65 10.44 -6.75
C HIS A 19 11.60 9.29 -7.12
N LEU A 20 12.66 9.07 -6.34
CA LEU A 20 13.60 7.96 -6.60
C LEU A 20 12.93 6.59 -6.47
N ILE A 21 12.11 6.40 -5.45
CA ILE A 21 11.38 5.14 -5.24
C ILE A 21 10.32 4.96 -6.34
N ALA A 22 9.58 6.02 -6.66
CA ALA A 22 8.56 5.99 -7.71
C ALA A 22 9.17 5.69 -9.09
N SER A 23 10.28 6.34 -9.43
CA SER A 23 10.99 6.11 -10.71
C SER A 23 11.58 4.69 -10.79
N GLY A 24 12.09 4.16 -9.68
CA GLY A 24 12.55 2.78 -9.61
C GLY A 24 11.40 1.78 -9.82
N LEU A 25 10.26 2.02 -9.18
CA LEU A 25 9.08 1.16 -9.32
C LEU A 25 8.49 1.25 -10.74
N THR A 26 8.29 2.45 -11.25
CA THR A 26 7.79 2.66 -12.61
C THR A 26 8.76 2.17 -13.68
N GLY A 27 10.07 2.27 -13.46
CA GLY A 27 11.08 1.69 -14.35
C GLY A 27 11.01 0.16 -14.40
N ALA A 28 10.69 -0.50 -13.29
CA ALA A 28 10.58 -1.95 -13.22
C ALA A 28 9.24 -2.48 -13.79
N VAL A 29 8.14 -1.80 -13.52
CA VAL A 29 6.77 -2.32 -13.76
C VAL A 29 5.93 -1.44 -14.69
N GLY A 30 6.34 -0.19 -14.93
CA GLY A 30 5.58 0.79 -15.71
C GLY A 30 5.35 0.39 -17.17
N HIS A 31 6.23 -0.45 -17.72
CA HIS A 31 6.10 -1.00 -19.08
C HIS A 31 4.85 -1.88 -19.24
N PHE A 32 4.31 -2.43 -18.16
CA PHE A 32 3.13 -3.28 -18.16
C PHE A 32 1.80 -2.49 -18.01
N GLY A 33 1.89 -1.17 -17.88
CA GLY A 33 0.74 -0.28 -17.79
C GLY A 33 0.32 0.11 -16.35
N PRO A 34 -0.61 1.08 -16.21
CA PRO A 34 -0.98 1.64 -14.92
C PRO A 34 -1.71 0.64 -14.00
N ALA A 35 -2.47 -0.31 -14.56
CA ALA A 35 -3.16 -1.32 -13.76
C ALA A 35 -2.20 -2.27 -13.05
N VAL A 36 -1.13 -2.70 -13.73
CA VAL A 36 -0.10 -3.56 -13.12
C VAL A 36 0.70 -2.79 -12.07
N THR A 37 1.05 -1.53 -12.36
CA THR A 37 1.76 -0.67 -11.42
C THR A 37 0.92 -0.43 -10.15
N LEU A 38 -0.38 -0.22 -10.29
CA LEU A 38 -1.32 -0.09 -9.17
C LEU A 38 -1.35 -1.39 -8.33
N SER A 39 -1.45 -2.53 -8.99
CA SER A 39 -1.47 -3.84 -8.35
C SER A 39 -0.19 -4.10 -7.52
N VAL A 40 0.97 -3.74 -8.07
CA VAL A 40 2.25 -3.82 -7.36
C VAL A 40 2.32 -2.84 -6.20
N THR A 41 1.83 -1.61 -6.37
CA THR A 41 1.75 -0.61 -5.29
C THR A 41 0.90 -1.11 -4.13
N TYR A 42 -0.25 -1.72 -4.43
CA TYR A 42 -1.10 -2.36 -3.42
C TYR A 42 -0.34 -3.48 -2.68
N LEU A 43 0.33 -4.37 -3.43
CA LEU A 43 1.09 -5.47 -2.85
C LEU A 43 2.21 -4.98 -1.93
N VAL A 44 2.95 -3.96 -2.36
CA VAL A 44 4.00 -3.32 -1.54
C VAL A 44 3.40 -2.76 -0.25
N ALA A 45 2.25 -2.06 -0.33
CA ALA A 45 1.56 -1.54 0.84
C ALA A 45 1.16 -2.67 1.80
N THR A 46 0.60 -3.75 1.28
CA THR A 46 0.19 -4.91 2.09
C THR A 46 1.38 -5.60 2.77
N VAL A 47 2.50 -5.79 2.06
CA VAL A 47 3.69 -6.41 2.66
C VAL A 47 4.31 -5.52 3.73
N LEU A 48 4.40 -4.22 3.48
CA LEU A 48 4.97 -3.27 4.45
C LEU A 48 4.10 -3.18 5.71
N THR A 49 2.77 -3.18 5.58
CA THR A 49 1.87 -3.07 6.73
C THR A 49 1.87 -4.31 7.63
N GLU A 50 2.36 -5.44 7.15
CA GLU A 50 2.60 -6.62 7.99
C GLU A 50 3.80 -6.45 8.93
N LEU A 51 4.72 -5.54 8.61
CA LEU A 51 5.98 -5.31 9.35
C LEU A 51 5.94 -4.06 10.21
N ILE A 52 5.26 -3.01 9.74
CA ILE A 52 5.15 -1.70 10.40
C ILE A 52 3.69 -1.26 10.47
N SER A 53 3.40 -0.23 11.28
CA SER A 53 2.01 0.21 11.47
C SER A 53 1.37 0.72 10.17
N ASN A 54 0.08 0.43 10.00
CA ASN A 54 -0.73 0.87 8.85
C ASN A 54 -0.61 2.38 8.59
N ASN A 55 -0.61 3.19 9.65
CA ASN A 55 -0.47 4.64 9.56
C ASN A 55 0.89 5.07 9.01
N ALA A 56 1.96 4.39 9.42
CA ALA A 56 3.31 4.68 8.92
C ALA A 56 3.43 4.32 7.43
N VAL A 57 2.89 3.17 7.01
CA VAL A 57 2.87 2.78 5.60
C VAL A 57 2.07 3.75 4.75
N ALA A 58 0.89 4.18 5.22
CA ALA A 58 0.05 5.15 4.51
C ALA A 58 0.80 6.46 4.27
N VAL A 59 1.48 6.99 5.30
CA VAL A 59 2.24 8.24 5.19
C VAL A 59 3.44 8.10 4.25
N LEU A 60 4.14 6.96 4.30
CA LEU A 60 5.30 6.71 3.44
C LEU A 60 4.91 6.51 1.98
N LEU A 61 3.84 5.74 1.71
CA LEU A 61 3.48 5.37 0.34
C LEU A 61 2.60 6.39 -0.37
N THR A 62 1.88 7.27 0.34
CA THR A 62 1.01 8.26 -0.30
C THR A 62 1.78 9.20 -1.24
N PRO A 63 2.87 9.87 -0.83
CA PRO A 63 3.64 10.71 -1.75
C PRO A 63 4.25 9.91 -2.91
N ILE A 64 4.69 8.67 -2.67
CA ILE A 64 5.21 7.78 -3.71
C ILE A 64 4.10 7.44 -4.72
N ALA A 65 2.89 7.16 -4.26
CA ALA A 65 1.73 6.84 -5.10
C ALA A 65 1.34 8.03 -6.00
N PHE A 66 1.40 9.25 -5.47
CA PHE A 66 1.15 10.46 -6.25
C PHE A 66 2.24 10.70 -7.30
N GLU A 67 3.49 10.46 -6.97
CA GLU A 67 4.61 10.59 -7.88
C GLU A 67 4.57 9.54 -9.00
N ILE A 68 4.18 8.29 -8.69
CA ILE A 68 3.94 7.23 -9.68
C ILE A 68 2.87 7.69 -10.68
N ALA A 69 1.74 8.19 -10.18
CA ALA A 69 0.65 8.65 -11.03
C ALA A 69 1.08 9.84 -11.92
N ALA A 70 1.84 10.79 -11.36
CA ALA A 70 2.37 11.93 -12.10
C ALA A 70 3.35 11.49 -13.20
N THR A 71 4.25 10.56 -12.90
CA THR A 71 5.22 10.01 -13.87
C THR A 71 4.53 9.26 -15.00
N MET A 72 3.43 8.58 -14.71
CA MET A 72 2.63 7.86 -15.70
C MET A 72 1.61 8.73 -16.43
N GLY A 73 1.42 9.99 -16.02
CA GLY A 73 0.45 10.91 -16.60
C GLY A 73 -1.01 10.50 -16.37
N VAL A 74 -1.31 9.80 -15.29
CA VAL A 74 -2.66 9.30 -14.93
C VAL A 74 -3.18 9.95 -13.66
N ASP A 75 -4.47 9.77 -13.37
CA ASP A 75 -5.07 10.26 -12.13
C ASP A 75 -4.44 9.55 -10.92
N ALA A 76 -4.15 10.32 -9.88
CA ALA A 76 -3.56 9.81 -8.64
C ALA A 76 -4.59 9.10 -7.74
N ARG A 77 -5.88 9.31 -7.93
CA ARG A 77 -6.95 8.74 -7.09
C ARG A 77 -6.89 7.21 -6.99
N PRO A 78 -6.78 6.44 -8.09
CA PRO A 78 -6.68 4.99 -8.02
C PRO A 78 -5.50 4.53 -7.16
N PHE A 79 -4.34 5.19 -7.28
CA PHE A 79 -3.15 4.87 -6.51
C PHE A 79 -3.29 5.19 -5.02
N ALA A 80 -3.91 6.33 -4.69
CA ALA A 80 -4.22 6.67 -3.31
C ALA A 80 -5.17 5.65 -2.67
N VAL A 81 -6.21 5.21 -3.41
CA VAL A 81 -7.14 4.18 -2.97
C VAL A 81 -6.42 2.83 -2.80
N ALA A 82 -5.52 2.46 -3.70
CA ALA A 82 -4.73 1.24 -3.60
C ALA A 82 -3.84 1.24 -2.34
N VAL A 83 -3.19 2.36 -2.03
CA VAL A 83 -2.41 2.50 -0.78
C VAL A 83 -3.31 2.39 0.44
N MET A 84 -4.46 3.06 0.45
CA MET A 84 -5.40 3.04 1.57
C MET A 84 -5.90 1.62 1.88
N PHE A 85 -6.34 0.87 0.87
CA PHE A 85 -6.78 -0.51 1.05
C PHE A 85 -5.62 -1.45 1.35
N GLY A 86 -4.47 -1.30 0.68
CA GLY A 86 -3.28 -2.10 0.92
C GLY A 86 -2.76 -1.96 2.36
N CYS A 87 -2.73 -0.74 2.90
CA CYS A 87 -2.37 -0.49 4.30
C CYS A 87 -3.34 -1.12 5.31
N ALA A 88 -4.61 -1.26 4.95
CA ALA A 88 -5.62 -1.88 5.82
C ALA A 88 -5.60 -3.41 5.78
N ALA A 89 -4.97 -4.02 4.77
CA ALA A 89 -4.90 -5.47 4.58
C ALA A 89 -3.73 -6.10 5.36
N SER A 90 -3.80 -6.08 6.67
CA SER A 90 -2.77 -6.59 7.59
C SER A 90 -3.30 -7.79 8.38
N PHE A 91 -3.37 -8.95 7.73
CA PHE A 91 -3.97 -10.16 8.31
C PHE A 91 -2.98 -11.30 8.50
N ALA A 92 -1.83 -11.27 7.86
CA ALA A 92 -0.89 -12.39 7.85
C ALA A 92 0.04 -12.42 9.07
N THR A 93 0.12 -11.34 9.86
CA THR A 93 0.93 -11.31 11.08
C THR A 93 0.15 -10.84 12.29
N PRO A 94 0.50 -11.33 13.51
CA PRO A 94 -0.11 -10.83 14.73
C PRO A 94 0.36 -9.43 15.12
N ILE A 95 1.43 -8.93 14.52
CA ILE A 95 2.03 -7.61 14.84
C ILE A 95 1.57 -6.50 13.89
N GLY A 96 1.05 -6.83 12.71
CA GLY A 96 0.67 -5.86 11.69
C GLY A 96 -0.49 -4.95 12.12
N HIS A 97 -1.41 -5.43 12.94
CA HIS A 97 -2.52 -4.65 13.47
C HIS A 97 -2.73 -4.86 14.96
N GLN A 98 -3.11 -3.79 15.69
CA GLN A 98 -3.32 -3.85 17.14
C GLN A 98 -4.33 -4.93 17.55
N THR A 99 -5.42 -5.08 16.79
CA THR A 99 -6.44 -6.11 17.03
C THR A 99 -5.85 -7.52 16.94
N ASN A 100 -4.97 -7.77 15.96
CA ASN A 100 -4.30 -9.05 15.81
C ASN A 100 -3.43 -9.37 17.03
N THR A 101 -2.72 -8.36 17.56
CA THR A 101 -1.90 -8.50 18.76
C THR A 101 -2.75 -8.85 19.99
N TYR A 102 -3.91 -8.23 20.16
CA TYR A 102 -4.83 -8.56 21.25
C TYR A 102 -5.36 -9.99 21.15
N VAL A 103 -5.80 -10.39 19.96
CA VAL A 103 -6.31 -11.74 19.71
C VAL A 103 -5.22 -12.79 19.91
N PHE A 104 -3.99 -12.48 19.45
CA PHE A 104 -2.83 -13.35 19.65
C PHE A 104 -2.54 -13.57 21.14
N GLY A 105 -2.53 -12.50 21.94
CA GLY A 105 -2.23 -12.56 23.37
C GLY A 105 -3.32 -13.27 24.20
N ALA A 106 -4.59 -13.02 23.89
CA ALA A 106 -5.72 -13.54 24.66
C ALA A 106 -6.22 -14.92 24.17
N GLY A 107 -6.04 -15.23 22.88
CA GLY A 107 -6.66 -16.40 22.24
C GLY A 107 -5.82 -17.67 22.23
N GLY A 108 -4.58 -17.64 22.75
CA GLY A 108 -3.70 -18.82 22.75
C GLY A 108 -3.28 -19.29 21.34
N TYR A 109 -3.39 -18.41 20.35
CA TYR A 109 -2.99 -18.70 18.98
C TYR A 109 -1.46 -18.78 18.85
N ARG A 110 -1.00 -19.56 17.88
CA ARG A 110 0.42 -19.58 17.47
C ARG A 110 0.67 -18.53 16.39
N PHE A 111 1.89 -18.01 16.32
CA PHE A 111 2.28 -17.09 15.26
C PHE A 111 1.96 -17.64 13.85
N SER A 112 2.18 -18.93 13.64
CA SER A 112 1.94 -19.64 12.38
C SER A 112 0.47 -19.71 11.96
N ASP A 113 -0.47 -19.45 12.85
CA ASP A 113 -1.91 -19.54 12.54
C ASP A 113 -2.38 -18.30 11.75
N PHE A 114 -1.72 -17.14 11.98
CA PHE A 114 -2.01 -15.92 11.26
C PHE A 114 -1.67 -16.01 9.76
N PRO A 115 -0.46 -16.43 9.33
CA PRO A 115 -0.16 -16.59 7.91
C PRO A 115 -1.05 -17.62 7.20
N LYS A 116 -1.48 -18.69 7.88
CA LYS A 116 -2.32 -19.72 7.28
C LYS A 116 -3.67 -19.19 6.79
N ILE A 117 -4.26 -18.25 7.54
CA ILE A 117 -5.57 -17.66 7.23
C ILE A 117 -5.37 -16.29 6.56
N GLY A 118 -4.46 -15.49 7.08
CA GLY A 118 -4.24 -14.12 6.65
C GLY A 118 -3.61 -14.02 5.26
N ALA A 119 -2.64 -14.89 4.92
CA ALA A 119 -2.02 -14.83 3.60
C ALA A 119 -2.99 -15.15 2.45
N PRO A 120 -3.82 -16.20 2.50
CA PRO A 120 -4.88 -16.40 1.49
C PRO A 120 -5.86 -15.23 1.42
N LEU A 121 -6.22 -14.63 2.56
CA LEU A 121 -7.11 -13.48 2.60
C LEU A 121 -6.46 -12.24 1.97
N ASN A 122 -5.20 -11.96 2.26
CA ASN A 122 -4.45 -10.88 1.64
C ASN A 122 -4.35 -11.05 0.12
N ILE A 123 -4.10 -12.27 -0.37
CA ILE A 123 -4.06 -12.57 -1.80
C ILE A 123 -5.44 -12.37 -2.45
N LEU A 124 -6.51 -12.83 -1.80
CA LEU A 124 -7.87 -12.61 -2.28
C LEU A 124 -8.18 -11.13 -2.42
N LEU A 125 -7.91 -10.34 -1.37
CA LEU A 125 -8.15 -8.91 -1.37
C LEU A 125 -7.27 -8.17 -2.38
N TRP A 126 -6.03 -8.60 -2.58
CA TRP A 126 -5.15 -8.08 -3.60
C TRP A 126 -5.72 -8.25 -5.01
N ILE A 127 -6.21 -9.46 -5.34
CA ILE A 127 -6.83 -9.75 -6.64
C ILE A 127 -8.09 -8.91 -6.82
N VAL A 128 -8.97 -8.91 -5.81
CA VAL A 128 -10.23 -8.15 -5.84
C VAL A 128 -9.97 -6.65 -6.00
N ALA A 129 -9.05 -6.10 -5.22
CA ALA A 129 -8.70 -4.68 -5.29
C ALA A 129 -8.06 -4.31 -6.64
N SER A 130 -7.16 -5.15 -7.17
CA SER A 130 -6.52 -4.93 -8.47
C SER A 130 -7.52 -4.89 -9.63
N ILE A 131 -8.66 -5.57 -9.49
CA ILE A 131 -9.73 -5.57 -10.50
C ILE A 131 -10.70 -4.41 -10.26
N LEU A 132 -11.16 -4.22 -9.02
CA LEU A 132 -12.22 -3.27 -8.70
C LEU A 132 -11.74 -1.81 -8.69
N ILE A 133 -10.54 -1.54 -8.21
CA ILE A 133 -10.05 -0.15 -8.11
C ILE A 133 -10.04 0.53 -9.48
N PRO A 134 -9.49 -0.06 -10.55
CA PRO A 134 -9.54 0.56 -11.88
C PRO A 134 -10.95 0.71 -12.46
N ILE A 135 -11.91 -0.11 -12.04
CA ILE A 135 -13.30 -0.03 -12.49
C ILE A 135 -14.02 1.15 -11.87
N PHE A 136 -13.85 1.35 -10.54
CA PHE A 136 -14.49 2.44 -9.82
C PHE A 136 -13.75 3.78 -9.96
N TRP A 137 -12.43 3.74 -10.10
CA TRP A 137 -11.55 4.90 -10.29
C TRP A 137 -10.72 4.70 -11.57
N PRO A 138 -11.26 5.05 -12.75
CA PRO A 138 -10.54 4.86 -14.01
C PRO A 138 -9.29 5.75 -14.06
N PHE A 139 -8.26 5.25 -14.76
CA PHE A 139 -7.02 5.98 -15.02
C PHE A 139 -7.26 7.07 -16.08
N VAL A 140 -8.05 8.08 -15.77
CA VAL A 140 -8.30 9.19 -16.70
C VAL A 140 -7.04 10.03 -16.76
N PRO A 141 -6.48 10.30 -17.97
CA PRO A 141 -5.36 11.24 -18.09
C PRO A 141 -5.80 12.60 -17.57
N LYS A 142 -4.96 13.20 -16.73
CA LYS A 142 -5.20 14.56 -16.27
C LYS A 142 -5.07 15.49 -17.47
N PRO A 143 -6.07 16.37 -17.76
CA PRO A 143 -5.95 17.36 -18.83
C PRO A 143 -4.80 18.34 -18.55
#